data_4e2732c5d2ec26b31ac59f1e70146f7f
#
_entry.id   4e2732c5d2ec26b31ac59f1e70146f7f
#
_cell.length_a   1.000
_cell.length_b   1.000
_cell.length_c   1.000
_cell.angle_alpha   90.00
_cell.angle_beta   90.00
_cell.angle_gamma   90.00
#
_symmetry.space_group_name_H-M   'P 1'
#
loop_
_entity.id
_entity.type
_entity.pdbx_description
1 polymer ?
#
loop_
_entity_poly.entity_id
_entity_poly.type
_entity_poly.pdbx_seq_one_letter_code
_entity_poly.pdbx_strand_id
1 'polypeptide(L)'
;MEISTFFRKCCRFFTVLILVLFAGATTLVSAADLELEGNILSDGATDWEDIFDVSGDNVPTEAIPLPLGYVQSVFVRDFVPGASGPDISTFATGSKDTLNITPGWECTRSNNVNDKTDIVNAYATASSNGDIVVYFGMERYSNDGTGNIGFWFLKDGTTGCPVQANGPKTLPFTGNHSDGDILIVAEFDNGGASVTIAAYRWMGNAAGFLDPTPIAAGGQCVGGGGAQDLCAIVNTNVLNGYGAGTDVPWLTETKQPGNTPSNDLAVSEFFEGKINLTALDLVGCFTKYMAVTRSSTSLTATIFDFALGDFSLCSIDVTKACTTGIDNPVINAAGDKVITTFDVTVTNDGAGSVSNVTIEEDITLGTGESCELIAIDGDATGLPIDISDGAAYEVAATLAKDASVVARVRCETNDNPLDNMVTARAKSVGSAGTPDLAESYDMTAQQLCPLAVSPMIDVNKTCTDVRLTTSSGILTMEVEVDVTLQNTSDEKLVNVLISNVVGDTAGGTPIALQHVAADGETPLPAFDGELAPGETVYFESVYIPTVVKNGGTDPSTATFEDRVDASGVGAISGASATDFSTAECPLCPPHEE
;
A
#
# COMPACT_ATOMS: atom_id res chain seq x y z
N MET A 1 -61.84 50.98 -27.76
CA MET A 1 -62.96 50.61 -26.87
C MET A 1 -62.53 49.27 -26.28
N GLU A 2 -61.87 49.43 -25.22
CA GLU A 2 -62.06 48.80 -23.92
C GLU A 2 -61.58 47.35 -23.90
N ILE A 3 -60.42 47.11 -23.26
CA ILE A 3 -60.17 47.04 -21.83
C ILE A 3 -60.51 45.66 -21.28
N SER A 4 -59.44 45.08 -20.82
CA SER A 4 -59.34 44.51 -19.47
C SER A 4 -60.13 43.22 -19.26
N THR A 5 -59.55 42.27 -18.75
CA THR A 5 -59.16 41.90 -17.44
C THR A 5 -58.91 40.38 -17.45
N PHE A 6 -57.98 39.93 -16.88
CA PHE A 6 -57.53 39.70 -15.54
C PHE A 6 -57.04 38.28 -15.35
N PHE A 7 -55.76 38.22 -15.19
CA PHE A 7 -55.06 37.48 -14.18
C PHE A 7 -55.83 36.50 -13.30
N ARG A 8 -55.37 35.33 -13.31
CA ARG A 8 -54.91 34.48 -12.22
C ARG A 8 -55.07 33.02 -12.55
N LYS A 9 -54.02 32.32 -12.75
CA LYS A 9 -53.61 31.23 -11.85
C LYS A 9 -52.34 30.53 -12.31
N CYS A 10 -51.46 30.47 -11.35
CA CYS A 10 -50.43 29.48 -11.11
C CYS A 10 -49.24 29.46 -12.05
N CYS A 11 -48.23 30.20 -11.64
CA CYS A 11 -46.85 29.79 -11.73
C CYS A 11 -46.68 28.29 -11.52
N ARG A 12 -46.32 27.59 -12.56
CA ARG A 12 -45.43 26.44 -12.45
C ARG A 12 -44.20 26.83 -13.21
N PHE A 13 -43.19 27.20 -12.45
CA PHE A 13 -41.81 27.30 -12.90
C PHE A 13 -41.39 25.95 -13.44
N PHE A 14 -41.38 25.82 -14.75
CA PHE A 14 -40.54 24.85 -15.43
C PHE A 14 -39.18 25.51 -15.55
N THR A 15 -38.36 25.31 -14.55
CA THR A 15 -36.92 25.53 -14.68
C THR A 15 -36.42 24.42 -15.61
N VAL A 16 -36.29 24.73 -16.88
CA VAL A 16 -35.50 23.92 -17.82
C VAL A 16 -34.07 24.11 -17.38
N LEU A 17 -33.60 23.18 -16.55
CA LEU A 17 -32.17 22.98 -16.27
C LEU A 17 -31.57 22.48 -17.57
N ILE A 18 -31.00 23.38 -18.37
CA ILE A 18 -30.09 23.05 -19.46
C ILE A 18 -28.86 22.48 -18.76
N LEU A 19 -28.82 21.15 -18.60
CA LEU A 19 -27.63 20.41 -18.28
C LEU A 19 -26.78 20.51 -19.56
N VAL A 20 -25.92 21.51 -19.62
CA VAL A 20 -24.79 21.51 -20.56
C VAL A 20 -23.89 20.37 -20.08
N LEU A 21 -24.10 19.19 -20.64
CA LEU A 21 -23.11 18.14 -20.67
C LEU A 21 -21.89 18.73 -21.40
N PHE A 22 -20.98 19.33 -20.63
CA PHE A 22 -19.60 19.33 -21.02
C PHE A 22 -19.18 17.84 -21.01
N ALA A 23 -19.42 17.18 -22.13
CA ALA A 23 -18.56 16.11 -22.55
C ALA A 23 -17.20 16.79 -22.72
N GLY A 24 -16.46 16.91 -21.63
CA GLY A 24 -15.03 17.05 -21.69
C GLY A 24 -14.57 15.80 -22.46
N ALA A 25 -14.33 15.95 -23.76
CA ALA A 25 -13.40 15.08 -24.40
C ALA A 25 -12.11 15.26 -23.58
N THR A 26 -11.87 14.39 -22.61
CA THR A 26 -10.52 14.09 -22.20
C THR A 26 -9.88 13.61 -23.49
N THR A 27 -9.20 14.51 -24.20
CA THR A 27 -8.15 14.09 -25.09
C THR A 27 -7.27 13.24 -24.17
N LEU A 28 -7.29 11.94 -24.36
CA LEU A 28 -6.24 11.08 -23.89
C LEU A 28 -5.00 11.72 -24.50
N VAL A 29 -4.25 12.46 -23.70
CA VAL A 29 -2.92 12.90 -24.07
C VAL A 29 -2.16 11.59 -24.10
N SER A 30 -1.98 11.02 -25.30
CA SER A 30 -1.06 9.93 -25.53
C SER A 30 0.28 10.40 -25.01
N ALA A 31 0.94 9.61 -24.17
CA ALA A 31 2.33 9.86 -23.85
C ALA A 31 3.09 9.98 -25.19
N ALA A 32 3.93 10.99 -25.30
CA ALA A 32 4.83 11.07 -26.44
C ALA A 32 5.82 9.90 -26.34
N ASP A 33 6.10 9.26 -27.46
CA ASP A 33 7.24 8.34 -27.54
C ASP A 33 8.50 9.10 -27.18
N LEU A 34 9.47 8.43 -26.55
CA LEU A 34 10.79 9.00 -26.35
C LEU A 34 11.40 9.29 -27.72
N GLU A 35 11.94 10.47 -27.89
CA GLU A 35 12.60 10.87 -29.10
C GLU A 35 13.91 10.09 -29.30
N LEU A 36 14.14 9.56 -30.50
CA LEU A 36 15.32 8.76 -30.80
C LEU A 36 16.00 9.36 -32.05
N GLU A 37 16.80 10.36 -31.84
CA GLU A 37 17.51 11.08 -32.92
C GLU A 37 19.01 11.24 -32.66
N GLY A 38 19.54 10.64 -31.60
CA GLY A 38 20.97 10.65 -31.27
C GLY A 38 21.39 11.88 -30.49
N ASN A 39 20.50 12.43 -29.69
CA ASN A 39 20.78 13.46 -28.68
C ASN A 39 20.09 13.13 -27.34
N ILE A 40 20.17 14.00 -26.36
CA ILE A 40 19.68 13.76 -24.98
C ILE A 40 18.67 14.83 -24.55
N LEU A 41 18.72 15.99 -25.24
CA LEU A 41 17.91 17.15 -24.91
C LEU A 41 16.59 17.17 -25.67
N SER A 42 15.51 17.41 -24.97
CA SER A 42 14.18 17.58 -25.53
C SER A 42 14.10 18.80 -26.46
N ASP A 43 13.69 18.63 -27.71
CA ASP A 43 13.44 19.72 -28.64
C ASP A 43 11.96 19.92 -28.98
N GLY A 44 11.06 19.32 -28.19
CA GLY A 44 9.60 19.46 -28.28
C GLY A 44 8.83 18.16 -28.11
N ALA A 45 9.53 17.04 -28.00
CA ALA A 45 9.01 15.75 -27.55
C ALA A 45 9.74 15.34 -26.23
N THR A 46 9.33 14.24 -25.62
CA THR A 46 9.99 13.71 -24.41
C THR A 46 11.32 13.10 -24.79
N ASP A 47 12.40 13.47 -24.09
CA ASP A 47 13.72 12.89 -24.26
C ASP A 47 14.34 12.53 -22.90
N TRP A 48 15.57 12.02 -22.88
CA TRP A 48 16.25 11.52 -21.70
C TRP A 48 16.39 12.55 -20.58
N GLU A 49 16.53 13.83 -20.89
CA GLU A 49 16.56 14.91 -19.90
C GLU A 49 15.26 15.04 -19.09
N ASP A 50 14.13 14.63 -19.67
CA ASP A 50 12.83 14.65 -19.01
C ASP A 50 12.62 13.43 -18.10
N ILE A 51 13.35 12.34 -18.36
CA ILE A 51 13.25 11.06 -17.62
C ILE A 51 14.06 11.12 -16.33
N PHE A 52 15.16 11.89 -16.30
CA PHE A 52 16.09 11.89 -15.18
C PHE A 52 16.25 13.27 -14.55
N ASP A 53 16.21 13.32 -13.21
CA ASP A 53 16.53 14.53 -12.44
C ASP A 53 18.02 14.54 -12.07
N VAL A 54 18.69 15.60 -12.45
CA VAL A 54 20.11 15.87 -12.16
C VAL A 54 20.31 16.88 -11.04
N SER A 55 19.25 17.26 -10.31
CA SER A 55 19.32 18.25 -9.24
C SER A 55 20.11 17.74 -8.03
N GLY A 56 21.28 18.32 -7.82
CA GLY A 56 22.06 18.20 -6.58
C GLY A 56 23.20 17.19 -6.56
N ASP A 57 23.14 16.10 -7.29
CA ASP A 57 24.18 15.09 -7.41
C ASP A 57 24.60 14.88 -8.87
N ASN A 58 25.85 14.50 -9.10
CA ASN A 58 26.33 14.21 -10.44
C ASN A 58 25.84 12.87 -11.01
N VAL A 59 25.03 12.10 -10.27
CA VAL A 59 24.39 10.86 -10.70
C VAL A 59 22.91 11.14 -10.82
N PRO A 60 22.35 11.05 -12.03
CA PRO A 60 20.91 11.23 -12.24
C PRO A 60 20.09 10.23 -11.46
N THR A 61 18.92 10.65 -11.01
CA THR A 61 17.88 9.80 -10.44
C THR A 61 16.63 9.88 -11.32
N GLU A 62 15.72 8.94 -11.14
CA GLU A 62 14.42 9.02 -11.81
C GLU A 62 13.72 10.33 -11.52
N ALA A 63 13.16 11.00 -12.52
CA ALA A 63 12.34 12.18 -12.35
C ALA A 63 11.05 11.86 -11.56
N ILE A 64 10.68 12.71 -10.61
CA ILE A 64 9.48 12.53 -9.79
C ILE A 64 8.57 13.77 -9.92
N PRO A 65 7.39 13.62 -10.56
CA PRO A 65 6.90 12.43 -11.27
C PRO A 65 7.62 12.19 -12.60
N LEU A 66 7.65 10.95 -13.06
CA LEU A 66 7.99 10.64 -14.45
C LEU A 66 7.04 11.33 -15.42
N PRO A 67 7.45 11.63 -16.66
CA PRO A 67 6.54 12.11 -17.69
C PRO A 67 5.35 11.17 -17.89
N LEU A 68 4.19 11.74 -18.29
CA LEU A 68 2.96 10.97 -18.48
C LEU A 68 3.16 9.79 -19.43
N GLY A 69 2.79 8.60 -18.96
CA GLY A 69 2.88 7.34 -19.70
C GLY A 69 4.18 6.57 -19.48
N TYR A 70 5.16 7.14 -18.82
CA TYR A 70 6.36 6.43 -18.39
C TYR A 70 6.12 5.82 -17.01
N VAL A 71 6.60 4.58 -16.81
CA VAL A 71 6.27 3.77 -15.62
C VAL A 71 7.50 3.33 -14.83
N GLN A 72 8.68 3.39 -15.43
CA GLN A 72 9.93 2.97 -14.80
C GLN A 72 11.11 3.61 -15.50
N SER A 73 12.16 3.93 -14.74
CA SER A 73 13.46 4.31 -15.28
C SER A 73 14.62 3.79 -14.43
N VAL A 74 15.79 3.68 -15.03
CA VAL A 74 17.04 3.33 -14.35
C VAL A 74 18.20 4.06 -14.97
N PHE A 75 19.07 4.64 -14.15
CA PHE A 75 20.35 5.22 -14.55
C PHE A 75 21.48 4.53 -13.80
N VAL A 76 22.46 4.03 -14.52
CA VAL A 76 23.62 3.37 -13.96
C VAL A 76 24.87 4.11 -14.42
N ARG A 77 25.59 4.69 -13.48
CA ARG A 77 26.94 5.18 -13.73
C ARG A 77 27.91 4.05 -13.52
N ASP A 78 28.74 3.80 -14.52
CA ASP A 78 29.81 2.83 -14.43
C ASP A 78 31.15 3.50 -14.04
N PHE A 79 32.20 2.70 -13.95
CA PHE A 79 33.54 3.16 -13.65
C PHE A 79 34.13 3.96 -14.84
N VAL A 80 34.76 5.09 -14.52
CA VAL A 80 35.44 5.91 -15.53
C VAL A 80 36.95 5.75 -15.36
N PRO A 81 37.67 5.44 -16.43
CA PRO A 81 39.14 5.36 -16.38
C PRO A 81 39.76 6.62 -15.82
N GLY A 82 40.61 6.48 -14.80
CA GLY A 82 41.19 7.60 -14.07
C GLY A 82 40.52 7.94 -12.74
N ALA A 83 39.36 7.38 -12.45
CA ALA A 83 38.74 7.44 -11.13
C ALA A 83 39.59 6.73 -10.07
N SER A 84 39.36 7.07 -8.80
CA SER A 84 40.06 6.40 -7.70
C SER A 84 39.44 5.03 -7.40
N GLY A 85 40.20 3.97 -7.54
CA GLY A 85 39.79 2.60 -7.21
C GLY A 85 39.77 1.68 -8.44
N PRO A 86 39.51 0.38 -8.22
CA PRO A 86 39.39 -0.57 -9.30
C PRO A 86 37.99 -0.52 -9.88
N ASP A 87 37.87 -0.73 -11.17
CA ASP A 87 36.62 -1.05 -11.81
C ASP A 87 36.13 -2.44 -11.33
N ILE A 88 34.89 -2.53 -10.87
CA ILE A 88 34.28 -3.76 -10.33
C ILE A 88 33.18 -4.31 -11.22
N SER A 89 32.87 -3.64 -12.31
CA SER A 89 31.77 -3.90 -13.26
C SER A 89 32.25 -4.58 -14.55
N THR A 90 33.35 -5.34 -14.51
CA THR A 90 33.87 -6.03 -15.69
C THR A 90 33.62 -7.54 -15.63
N PHE A 91 33.43 -8.17 -16.81
CA PHE A 91 33.33 -9.62 -16.92
C PHE A 91 34.70 -10.30 -16.89
N ALA A 92 34.77 -11.44 -16.24
CA ALA A 92 35.92 -12.31 -16.36
C ALA A 92 36.01 -12.98 -17.74
N THR A 93 37.23 -13.25 -18.19
CA THR A 93 37.45 -13.91 -19.48
C THR A 93 36.75 -15.27 -19.56
N GLY A 94 35.91 -15.44 -20.58
CA GLY A 94 35.14 -16.67 -20.79
C GLY A 94 33.63 -16.50 -20.62
N SER A 95 33.18 -15.40 -19.98
CA SER A 95 31.77 -15.05 -19.91
C SER A 95 31.21 -14.74 -21.30
N LYS A 96 30.03 -15.25 -21.59
CA LYS A 96 29.33 -15.14 -22.89
C LYS A 96 27.82 -15.11 -22.66
N ASP A 97 27.09 -14.45 -23.53
CA ASP A 97 25.62 -14.37 -23.49
C ASP A 97 24.92 -15.72 -23.61
N THR A 98 25.57 -16.73 -24.21
CA THR A 98 25.00 -18.08 -24.37
C THR A 98 25.12 -18.96 -23.12
N LEU A 99 25.73 -18.48 -22.07
CA LEU A 99 25.88 -19.20 -20.80
C LEU A 99 24.81 -18.74 -19.81
N ASN A 100 24.32 -19.66 -18.95
CA ASN A 100 23.48 -19.24 -17.83
C ASN A 100 24.28 -18.29 -16.91
N ILE A 101 23.57 -17.39 -16.22
CA ILE A 101 24.20 -16.40 -15.33
C ILE A 101 25.09 -17.12 -14.31
N THR A 102 24.54 -17.99 -13.49
CA THR A 102 25.31 -18.80 -12.56
C THR A 102 25.34 -20.27 -13.03
N PRO A 103 26.51 -20.88 -13.23
CA PRO A 103 27.87 -20.42 -12.96
C PRO A 103 28.62 -19.86 -14.19
N GLY A 104 27.93 -19.51 -15.27
CA GLY A 104 28.56 -19.20 -16.55
C GLY A 104 29.11 -17.78 -16.67
N TRP A 105 28.57 -16.83 -15.91
CA TRP A 105 29.08 -15.46 -15.84
C TRP A 105 29.90 -15.28 -14.57
N GLU A 106 31.05 -14.69 -14.75
CA GLU A 106 31.92 -14.29 -13.65
C GLU A 106 32.23 -12.81 -13.79
N CYS A 107 32.04 -12.02 -12.73
CA CYS A 107 32.55 -10.66 -12.68
C CYS A 107 33.90 -10.58 -12.04
N THR A 108 34.70 -9.61 -12.45
CA THR A 108 36.07 -9.44 -11.98
C THR A 108 36.40 -7.97 -11.79
N ARG A 109 37.27 -7.72 -10.82
CA ARG A 109 37.77 -6.40 -10.53
C ARG A 109 38.95 -6.06 -11.46
N SER A 110 38.78 -4.98 -12.23
CA SER A 110 39.79 -4.47 -13.14
C SER A 110 40.25 -5.51 -14.18
N ASN A 111 39.31 -6.12 -14.90
CA ASN A 111 39.64 -6.76 -16.16
C ASN A 111 40.14 -5.69 -17.13
N ASN A 112 41.03 -6.05 -18.04
CA ASN A 112 41.61 -5.10 -18.98
C ASN A 112 40.63 -4.79 -20.12
N VAL A 113 39.67 -3.94 -19.83
CA VAL A 113 38.68 -3.43 -20.79
C VAL A 113 39.37 -2.39 -21.68
N ASN A 114 39.13 -2.46 -23.00
CA ASN A 114 39.62 -1.42 -23.93
C ASN A 114 38.74 -0.18 -23.83
N ASP A 115 39.33 0.99 -23.99
CA ASP A 115 38.62 2.28 -23.92
C ASP A 115 37.30 2.31 -24.74
N LYS A 116 37.27 1.67 -25.91
CA LYS A 116 36.06 1.59 -26.77
C LYS A 116 34.99 0.63 -26.28
N THR A 117 35.31 -0.25 -25.33
CA THR A 117 34.40 -1.21 -24.72
C THR A 117 34.13 -0.91 -23.24
N ASP A 118 34.52 0.27 -22.79
CA ASP A 118 34.34 0.80 -21.45
C ASP A 118 33.05 1.63 -21.43
N ILE A 119 32.12 1.29 -20.55
CA ILE A 119 30.84 1.97 -20.37
C ILE A 119 31.04 3.14 -19.41
N VAL A 120 30.47 4.31 -19.74
CA VAL A 120 30.49 5.47 -18.84
C VAL A 120 29.16 5.56 -18.08
N ASN A 121 28.07 5.59 -18.81
CA ASN A 121 26.71 5.61 -18.29
C ASN A 121 25.84 4.68 -19.12
N ALA A 122 24.86 4.05 -18.48
CA ALA A 122 23.83 3.29 -19.16
C ALA A 122 22.49 3.52 -18.48
N TYR A 123 21.42 3.57 -19.26
CA TYR A 123 20.09 3.89 -18.75
C TYR A 123 19.00 3.24 -19.58
N ALA A 124 17.84 3.08 -18.95
CA ALA A 124 16.63 2.61 -19.60
C ALA A 124 15.40 3.28 -19.01
N THR A 125 14.34 3.34 -19.80
CA THR A 125 13.01 3.74 -19.36
C THR A 125 11.95 2.91 -20.08
N ALA A 126 10.76 2.81 -19.48
CA ALA A 126 9.62 2.13 -20.10
C ALA A 126 8.41 3.04 -20.15
N SER A 127 7.72 3.03 -21.29
CA SER A 127 6.40 3.62 -21.42
C SER A 127 5.32 2.54 -21.53
N SER A 128 4.12 2.83 -21.00
CA SER A 128 2.98 1.89 -20.99
C SER A 128 1.70 2.51 -21.57
N ASN A 129 1.83 3.38 -22.54
CA ASN A 129 0.70 4.04 -23.19
C ASN A 129 0.11 3.21 -24.34
N GLY A 130 -0.64 2.18 -24.00
CA GLY A 130 -1.21 1.20 -24.92
C GLY A 130 -0.26 0.03 -25.17
N ASP A 131 0.92 0.28 -25.75
CA ASP A 131 2.01 -0.67 -25.86
C ASP A 131 3.04 -0.47 -24.75
N ILE A 132 3.70 -1.53 -24.34
CA ILE A 132 4.87 -1.47 -23.48
C ILE A 132 6.09 -1.34 -24.37
N VAL A 133 6.69 -0.16 -24.36
CA VAL A 133 7.91 0.14 -25.10
C VAL A 133 9.04 0.42 -24.11
N VAL A 134 10.14 -0.31 -24.27
CA VAL A 134 11.35 -0.09 -23.50
C VAL A 134 12.36 0.67 -24.36
N TYR A 135 12.84 1.77 -23.83
CA TYR A 135 13.93 2.57 -24.37
C TYR A 135 15.19 2.32 -23.56
N PHE A 136 16.32 2.29 -24.24
CA PHE A 136 17.61 2.04 -23.60
C PHE A 136 18.72 2.85 -24.25
N GLY A 137 19.65 3.30 -23.43
CA GLY A 137 20.78 4.13 -23.85
C GLY A 137 22.06 3.76 -23.17
N MET A 138 23.18 4.15 -23.76
CA MET A 138 24.52 3.91 -23.24
C MET A 138 25.52 4.92 -23.80
N GLU A 139 26.46 5.32 -22.94
CA GLU A 139 27.62 6.12 -23.31
C GLU A 139 28.89 5.27 -23.16
N ARG A 140 29.77 5.31 -24.15
CA ARG A 140 31.08 4.63 -24.10
C ARG A 140 32.23 5.62 -23.98
N TYR A 141 33.32 5.18 -23.36
CA TYR A 141 34.45 6.04 -23.07
C TYR A 141 35.23 6.50 -24.32
N SER A 142 35.20 5.72 -25.42
CA SER A 142 35.92 6.08 -26.67
C SER A 142 35.17 5.59 -27.91
N ASN A 143 35.23 6.40 -28.99
CA ASN A 143 34.70 6.05 -30.31
C ASN A 143 35.71 5.32 -31.22
N ASP A 144 36.82 4.80 -30.70
CA ASP A 144 37.85 4.12 -31.47
C ASP A 144 37.33 2.81 -32.09
N GLY A 145 36.83 2.89 -33.34
CA GLY A 145 36.37 1.74 -34.12
C GLY A 145 34.89 1.34 -33.87
N THR A 146 34.49 0.24 -34.48
CA THR A 146 33.14 -0.34 -34.42
C THR A 146 32.71 -0.62 -32.99
N GLY A 147 31.52 -0.17 -32.58
CA GLY A 147 30.89 -0.50 -31.32
C GLY A 147 30.07 -1.80 -31.44
N ASN A 148 30.23 -2.71 -30.50
CA ASN A 148 29.42 -3.91 -30.34
C ASN A 148 28.90 -3.92 -28.90
N ILE A 149 27.60 -3.81 -28.74
CA ILE A 149 26.94 -3.68 -27.46
C ILE A 149 25.78 -4.65 -27.33
N GLY A 150 25.35 -4.87 -26.11
CA GLY A 150 24.15 -5.65 -25.81
C GLY A 150 23.39 -5.04 -24.63
N PHE A 151 22.11 -5.36 -24.56
CA PHE A 151 21.24 -4.99 -23.45
C PHE A 151 20.43 -6.21 -23.05
N TRP A 152 20.60 -6.61 -21.82
CA TRP A 152 19.79 -7.63 -21.19
C TRP A 152 18.64 -7.00 -20.40
N PHE A 153 17.45 -7.54 -20.59
CA PHE A 153 16.31 -7.36 -19.70
C PHE A 153 16.03 -8.69 -19.04
N LEU A 154 16.31 -8.77 -17.75
CA LEU A 154 16.32 -10.00 -16.97
C LEU A 154 15.16 -10.01 -15.99
N LYS A 155 14.59 -11.18 -15.75
CA LYS A 155 13.45 -11.38 -14.83
C LYS A 155 13.90 -11.76 -13.43
N ASP A 156 15.10 -12.34 -13.26
CA ASP A 156 15.64 -12.71 -11.94
C ASP A 156 16.24 -11.48 -11.24
N GLY A 157 15.50 -10.89 -10.30
CA GLY A 157 15.91 -9.74 -9.50
C GLY A 157 17.11 -10.00 -8.58
N THR A 158 17.49 -11.27 -8.38
CA THR A 158 18.69 -11.63 -7.61
C THR A 158 19.97 -11.54 -8.44
N THR A 159 19.85 -11.25 -9.74
CA THR A 159 21.02 -11.08 -10.63
C THR A 159 21.90 -9.94 -10.16
N GLY A 160 23.18 -10.24 -9.91
CA GLY A 160 24.13 -9.27 -9.41
C GLY A 160 25.58 -9.74 -9.45
N CYS A 161 26.50 -8.78 -9.40
CA CYS A 161 27.92 -9.03 -9.23
C CYS A 161 28.33 -8.82 -7.77
N PRO A 162 28.76 -9.85 -7.04
CA PRO A 162 29.15 -9.73 -5.63
C PRO A 162 30.58 -9.22 -5.42
N VAL A 163 31.32 -8.89 -6.47
CA VAL A 163 32.70 -8.38 -6.37
C VAL A 163 32.72 -7.03 -5.67
N GLN A 164 33.63 -6.86 -4.75
CA GLN A 164 33.85 -5.62 -4.00
C GLN A 164 35.27 -5.09 -4.26
N ALA A 165 35.43 -3.77 -4.15
CA ALA A 165 36.75 -3.10 -4.36
C ALA A 165 37.89 -3.73 -3.55
N ASN A 166 37.61 -4.22 -2.36
CA ASN A 166 38.60 -4.81 -1.44
C ASN A 166 38.39 -6.33 -1.17
N GLY A 167 37.49 -6.99 -1.92
CA GLY A 167 37.18 -8.42 -1.78
C GLY A 167 38.00 -9.33 -2.71
N PRO A 168 37.53 -10.58 -2.94
CA PRO A 168 38.05 -11.46 -3.97
C PRO A 168 38.03 -10.76 -5.34
N LYS A 169 39.05 -11.07 -6.18
CA LYS A 169 39.15 -10.39 -7.49
C LYS A 169 38.07 -10.81 -8.45
N THR A 170 37.71 -12.09 -8.44
CA THR A 170 36.73 -12.68 -9.37
C THR A 170 35.75 -13.52 -8.57
N LEU A 171 34.47 -13.37 -8.86
CA LEU A 171 33.38 -14.13 -8.26
C LEU A 171 32.31 -14.42 -9.34
N PRO A 172 31.61 -15.56 -9.23
CA PRO A 172 30.44 -15.79 -10.11
C PRO A 172 29.37 -14.75 -9.84
N PHE A 173 28.61 -14.39 -10.87
CA PHE A 173 27.37 -13.65 -10.71
C PHE A 173 26.37 -14.45 -9.86
N THR A 174 25.49 -13.76 -9.15
CA THR A 174 24.26 -14.34 -8.57
C THR A 174 23.14 -14.34 -9.60
N GLY A 175 22.09 -15.10 -9.35
CA GLY A 175 20.92 -15.19 -10.22
C GLY A 175 21.06 -16.21 -11.36
N ASN A 176 19.99 -16.36 -12.12
CA ASN A 176 19.90 -17.28 -13.25
C ASN A 176 19.08 -16.63 -14.38
N HIS A 177 19.30 -17.09 -15.61
CA HIS A 177 18.36 -16.76 -16.66
C HIS A 177 16.99 -17.40 -16.42
N SER A 178 15.95 -16.62 -16.72
CA SER A 178 14.56 -17.05 -16.73
C SER A 178 14.04 -17.16 -18.15
N ASP A 179 13.06 -18.05 -18.35
CA ASP A 179 12.39 -18.17 -19.66
C ASP A 179 11.79 -16.82 -20.05
N GLY A 180 12.18 -16.36 -21.25
CA GLY A 180 11.75 -15.08 -21.77
C GLY A 180 12.62 -13.88 -21.40
N ASP A 181 13.81 -14.05 -20.78
CA ASP A 181 14.81 -12.99 -20.73
C ASP A 181 15.17 -12.55 -22.14
N ILE A 182 15.40 -11.26 -22.34
CA ILE A 182 15.63 -10.68 -23.65
C ILE A 182 17.06 -10.13 -23.72
N LEU A 183 17.78 -10.53 -24.78
CA LEU A 183 19.05 -9.92 -25.17
C LEU A 183 18.85 -9.11 -26.45
N ILE A 184 19.19 -7.85 -26.42
CA ILE A 184 19.32 -7.01 -27.61
C ILE A 184 20.80 -6.88 -27.94
N VAL A 185 21.16 -7.11 -29.18
CA VAL A 185 22.53 -6.96 -29.69
C VAL A 185 22.54 -5.90 -30.77
N ALA A 186 23.43 -4.93 -30.66
CA ALA A 186 23.60 -3.89 -31.64
C ALA A 186 25.07 -3.73 -32.06
N GLU A 187 25.27 -3.35 -33.33
CA GLU A 187 26.55 -2.95 -33.91
C GLU A 187 26.37 -1.62 -34.62
N PHE A 188 27.33 -0.74 -34.45
CA PHE A 188 27.37 0.53 -35.17
C PHE A 188 28.78 0.87 -35.61
N ASP A 189 28.88 1.43 -36.82
CA ASP A 189 30.14 1.85 -37.40
C ASP A 189 30.71 3.09 -36.74
N ASN A 190 32.04 3.27 -36.83
CA ASN A 190 32.69 4.52 -36.46
C ASN A 190 32.19 5.65 -37.39
N GLY A 191 31.49 6.63 -36.78
CA GLY A 191 30.82 7.72 -37.52
C GLY A 191 29.30 7.57 -37.59
N GLY A 192 28.71 6.50 -37.03
CA GLY A 192 27.26 6.34 -36.85
C GLY A 192 26.42 6.15 -38.12
N ALA A 193 27.06 5.88 -39.27
CA ALA A 193 26.39 5.82 -40.55
C ALA A 193 25.52 4.56 -40.76
N SER A 194 25.73 3.52 -39.95
CA SER A 194 25.05 2.23 -40.08
C SER A 194 24.87 1.62 -38.67
N VAL A 195 23.63 1.32 -38.34
CA VAL A 195 23.26 0.61 -37.12
C VAL A 195 22.54 -0.67 -37.50
N THR A 196 22.97 -1.80 -36.94
CA THR A 196 22.21 -3.05 -37.00
C THR A 196 21.84 -3.45 -35.58
N ILE A 197 20.61 -3.93 -35.40
CA ILE A 197 20.09 -4.33 -34.09
C ILE A 197 19.24 -5.59 -34.23
N ALA A 198 19.35 -6.50 -33.26
CA ALA A 198 18.54 -7.72 -33.22
C ALA A 198 18.23 -8.09 -31.77
N ALA A 199 17.01 -8.59 -31.53
CA ALA A 199 16.57 -9.08 -30.24
C ALA A 199 16.50 -10.61 -30.24
N TYR A 200 16.92 -11.21 -29.13
CA TYR A 200 16.96 -12.65 -28.89
C TYR A 200 16.29 -12.98 -27.57
N ARG A 201 15.84 -14.22 -27.42
CA ARG A 201 15.14 -14.70 -26.24
C ARG A 201 15.86 -15.87 -25.60
N TRP A 202 15.96 -15.86 -24.29
CA TRP A 202 16.33 -17.04 -23.51
C TRP A 202 15.16 -18.00 -23.41
N MET A 203 15.36 -19.26 -23.73
CA MET A 203 14.36 -20.32 -23.73
C MET A 203 14.59 -21.26 -22.55
N GLY A 204 13.56 -21.39 -21.69
CA GLY A 204 13.66 -22.16 -20.44
C GLY A 204 14.36 -21.38 -19.33
N ASN A 205 14.31 -21.93 -18.11
CA ASN A 205 15.01 -21.34 -16.97
C ASN A 205 16.49 -21.72 -16.97
N ALA A 206 17.19 -21.58 -15.86
CA ALA A 206 18.63 -21.74 -15.67
C ALA A 206 19.33 -22.81 -16.57
N ALA A 207 18.70 -23.94 -16.81
CA ALA A 207 19.20 -25.00 -17.71
C ALA A 207 18.82 -24.79 -19.18
N GLY A 208 18.27 -23.62 -19.50
CA GLY A 208 17.85 -23.21 -20.84
C GLY A 208 19.01 -22.82 -21.76
N PHE A 209 18.67 -22.10 -22.81
CA PHE A 209 19.64 -21.60 -23.79
C PHE A 209 19.12 -20.32 -24.46
N LEU A 210 20.04 -19.51 -24.95
CA LEU A 210 19.72 -18.35 -25.80
C LEU A 210 19.36 -18.84 -27.21
N ASP A 211 18.11 -18.61 -27.67
CA ASP A 211 17.71 -18.99 -29.03
C ASP A 211 18.55 -18.21 -30.05
N PRO A 212 19.26 -18.90 -30.95
CA PRO A 212 20.07 -18.22 -31.96
C PRO A 212 19.24 -17.54 -33.05
N THR A 213 17.93 -17.79 -33.10
CA THR A 213 17.02 -17.15 -34.03
C THR A 213 16.55 -15.82 -33.46
N PRO A 214 16.81 -14.68 -34.13
CA PRO A 214 16.32 -13.40 -33.61
C PRO A 214 14.78 -13.35 -33.63
N ILE A 215 14.18 -12.88 -32.54
CA ILE A 215 12.74 -12.58 -32.47
C ILE A 215 12.37 -11.35 -33.27
N ALA A 216 13.29 -10.38 -33.34
CA ALA A 216 13.17 -9.18 -34.16
C ALA A 216 14.54 -8.73 -34.63
N ALA A 217 14.56 -8.09 -35.79
CA ALA A 217 15.72 -7.42 -36.35
C ALA A 217 15.33 -6.04 -36.86
N GLY A 218 16.16 -5.05 -36.60
CA GLY A 218 15.94 -3.66 -36.96
C GLY A 218 17.21 -2.98 -37.46
N GLY A 219 17.12 -1.71 -37.68
CA GLY A 219 18.22 -0.85 -38.11
C GLY A 219 18.15 0.51 -37.44
N GLN A 220 18.65 1.52 -38.14
CA GLN A 220 18.61 2.90 -37.64
C GLN A 220 17.18 3.38 -37.43
N CYS A 221 16.93 4.08 -36.34
CA CYS A 221 15.65 4.73 -36.08
C CYS A 221 15.38 5.81 -37.13
N VAL A 222 14.16 5.88 -37.62
CA VAL A 222 13.73 6.86 -38.62
C VAL A 222 12.55 7.65 -38.07
N GLY A 223 12.64 8.99 -38.16
CA GLY A 223 11.58 9.88 -37.68
C GLY A 223 11.28 9.73 -36.19
N GLY A 224 12.32 9.70 -35.37
CA GLY A 224 12.18 9.49 -33.91
C GLY A 224 11.83 8.05 -33.51
N GLY A 225 11.88 7.08 -34.41
CA GLY A 225 11.61 5.68 -34.14
C GLY A 225 10.12 5.28 -34.01
N GLY A 226 9.17 6.20 -34.10
CA GLY A 226 7.76 5.99 -33.74
C GLY A 226 7.06 4.78 -34.38
N ALA A 227 7.37 4.44 -35.63
CA ALA A 227 6.73 3.34 -36.38
C ALA A 227 7.52 2.01 -36.37
N GLN A 228 8.64 1.92 -35.65
CA GLN A 228 9.52 0.75 -35.59
C GLN A 228 9.40 0.04 -34.26
N ASP A 229 9.25 -1.30 -34.30
CA ASP A 229 9.19 -2.10 -33.07
C ASP A 229 10.56 -2.33 -32.44
N LEU A 230 11.62 -2.28 -33.25
CA LEU A 230 13.01 -2.39 -32.81
C LEU A 230 13.87 -1.48 -33.68
N CYS A 231 14.50 -0.49 -33.12
CA CYS A 231 15.48 0.35 -33.79
C CYS A 231 16.49 0.95 -32.82
N ALA A 232 17.58 1.48 -33.35
CA ALA A 232 18.57 2.21 -32.58
C ALA A 232 19.25 3.30 -33.41
N ILE A 233 19.86 4.25 -32.75
CA ILE A 233 20.62 5.34 -33.36
C ILE A 233 21.81 5.69 -32.49
N VAL A 234 22.82 6.34 -33.07
CA VAL A 234 23.96 6.92 -32.37
C VAL A 234 24.05 8.41 -32.69
N ASN A 235 24.71 9.17 -31.83
CA ASN A 235 24.96 10.57 -32.11
C ASN A 235 25.86 10.74 -33.35
N THR A 236 25.40 11.57 -34.27
CA THR A 236 26.15 11.94 -35.49
C THR A 236 26.87 13.27 -35.34
N ASN A 237 26.61 13.99 -34.28
CA ASN A 237 27.26 15.24 -33.88
C ASN A 237 27.92 15.06 -32.51
N VAL A 238 28.89 15.90 -32.19
CA VAL A 238 29.42 15.99 -30.83
C VAL A 238 28.34 16.58 -29.93
N LEU A 239 28.06 15.93 -28.79
CA LEU A 239 27.22 16.45 -27.74
C LEU A 239 28.13 17.11 -26.71
N ASN A 240 27.97 18.44 -26.56
CA ASN A 240 28.95 19.24 -25.84
C ASN A 240 28.67 19.30 -24.34
N GLY A 241 29.69 18.99 -23.56
CA GLY A 241 29.83 19.26 -22.17
C GLY A 241 28.75 18.66 -21.27
N TYR A 242 28.84 18.97 -19.98
CA TYR A 242 27.83 18.61 -19.03
C TYR A 242 27.39 19.83 -18.20
N GLY A 243 26.10 19.87 -17.83
CA GLY A 243 25.50 20.87 -16.96
C GLY A 243 24.39 21.70 -17.60
N ALA A 244 23.86 22.66 -16.88
CA ALA A 244 22.71 23.46 -17.32
C ALA A 244 23.00 24.21 -18.63
N GLY A 245 22.23 23.91 -19.67
CA GLY A 245 22.32 24.57 -20.98
C GLY A 245 23.39 23.97 -21.91
N THR A 246 23.85 22.75 -21.62
CA THR A 246 24.71 21.93 -22.49
C THR A 246 23.94 20.78 -23.07
N ASP A 247 24.50 20.05 -24.06
CA ASP A 247 23.82 18.95 -24.74
C ASP A 247 23.70 17.68 -23.87
N VAL A 248 24.49 17.58 -22.77
CA VAL A 248 24.46 16.47 -21.81
C VAL A 248 24.15 16.99 -20.42
N PRO A 249 22.97 16.69 -19.83
CA PRO A 249 22.56 17.26 -18.54
C PRO A 249 23.30 16.65 -17.34
N TRP A 250 23.92 15.50 -17.48
CA TRP A 250 24.66 14.78 -16.41
C TRP A 250 26.15 14.65 -16.69
N LEU A 251 26.89 14.25 -15.66
CA LEU A 251 28.32 14.05 -15.78
C LEU A 251 28.60 12.86 -16.70
N THR A 252 29.34 13.12 -17.76
CA THR A 252 29.96 12.10 -18.62
C THR A 252 31.46 12.36 -18.69
N GLU A 253 32.24 11.35 -18.98
CA GLU A 253 33.69 11.48 -19.18
C GLU A 253 34.13 10.55 -20.31
N THR A 254 34.64 11.11 -21.37
CA THR A 254 35.08 10.38 -22.55
C THR A 254 36.52 10.70 -22.91
N LYS A 255 37.12 9.87 -23.71
CA LYS A 255 38.48 10.01 -24.19
C LYS A 255 38.51 10.74 -25.50
N GLN A 256 38.93 11.98 -25.51
CA GLN A 256 39.15 12.75 -26.73
C GLN A 256 40.46 12.44 -27.41
N PRO A 257 40.63 12.77 -28.71
CA PRO A 257 41.90 12.63 -29.41
C PRO A 257 43.06 13.28 -28.63
N GLY A 258 44.10 12.48 -28.36
CA GLY A 258 45.21 12.93 -27.52
C GLY A 258 45.19 12.45 -26.07
N ASN A 259 44.27 11.57 -25.71
CA ASN A 259 44.07 11.00 -24.36
C ASN A 259 43.75 12.03 -23.27
N THR A 260 43.05 13.09 -23.64
CA THR A 260 42.58 14.11 -22.69
C THR A 260 41.15 13.79 -22.32
N PRO A 261 40.81 13.56 -21.05
CA PRO A 261 39.41 13.42 -20.63
C PRO A 261 38.58 14.64 -21.02
N SER A 262 37.37 14.42 -21.51
CA SER A 262 36.41 15.47 -21.86
C SER A 262 35.04 15.10 -21.32
N ASN A 263 34.25 16.11 -21.04
CA ASN A 263 32.83 15.91 -20.72
C ASN A 263 31.93 15.95 -21.97
N ASP A 264 32.51 16.01 -23.16
CA ASP A 264 31.78 15.92 -24.42
C ASP A 264 31.64 14.47 -24.84
N LEU A 265 30.53 14.14 -25.51
CA LEU A 265 30.37 12.86 -26.20
C LEU A 265 30.71 13.08 -27.69
N ALA A 266 31.83 12.52 -28.13
CA ALA A 266 32.19 12.56 -29.54
C ALA A 266 31.20 11.73 -30.39
N VAL A 267 31.25 11.89 -31.72
CA VAL A 267 30.43 11.14 -32.66
C VAL A 267 30.55 9.63 -32.38
N SER A 268 29.42 8.93 -32.27
CA SER A 268 29.31 7.48 -31.98
C SER A 268 29.75 7.09 -30.54
N GLU A 269 29.76 8.01 -29.59
CA GLU A 269 29.96 7.69 -28.17
C GLU A 269 28.65 7.54 -27.39
N PHE A 270 27.55 8.13 -27.89
CA PHE A 270 26.20 7.94 -27.38
C PHE A 270 25.40 7.03 -28.29
N PHE A 271 24.70 6.08 -27.70
CA PHE A 271 23.81 5.12 -28.34
C PHE A 271 22.46 5.10 -27.62
N GLU A 272 21.40 5.05 -28.40
CA GLU A 272 20.05 4.86 -27.89
C GLU A 272 19.23 3.97 -28.80
N GLY A 273 18.18 3.34 -28.25
CA GLY A 273 17.31 2.46 -29.01
C GLY A 273 16.05 2.11 -28.26
N LYS A 274 15.15 1.43 -28.93
CA LYS A 274 13.89 0.95 -28.35
C LYS A 274 13.51 -0.44 -28.82
N ILE A 275 12.68 -1.08 -28.01
CA ILE A 275 11.98 -2.32 -28.32
C ILE A 275 10.51 -2.21 -27.88
N ASN A 276 9.57 -2.50 -28.76
CA ASN A 276 8.15 -2.62 -28.44
C ASN A 276 7.84 -4.05 -27.99
N LEU A 277 7.74 -4.25 -26.68
CA LEU A 277 7.52 -5.57 -26.09
C LEU A 277 6.12 -6.11 -26.43
N THR A 278 5.11 -5.23 -26.48
CA THR A 278 3.73 -5.63 -26.80
C THR A 278 3.61 -6.09 -28.26
N ALA A 279 4.12 -5.32 -29.19
CA ALA A 279 4.05 -5.66 -30.62
C ALA A 279 4.80 -6.96 -30.97
N LEU A 280 5.84 -7.29 -30.19
CA LEU A 280 6.66 -8.48 -30.38
C LEU A 280 6.23 -9.69 -29.53
N ASP A 281 5.11 -9.58 -28.79
CA ASP A 281 4.63 -10.61 -27.84
C ASP A 281 5.69 -11.04 -26.81
N LEU A 282 6.39 -10.03 -26.26
CA LEU A 282 7.49 -10.20 -25.31
C LEU A 282 7.15 -9.64 -23.92
N VAL A 283 5.88 -9.36 -23.68
CA VAL A 283 5.44 -8.77 -22.40
C VAL A 283 5.77 -9.69 -21.23
N GLY A 284 6.46 -9.17 -20.25
CA GLY A 284 6.86 -9.90 -19.05
C GLY A 284 7.38 -8.95 -17.98
N CYS A 285 7.51 -9.48 -16.76
CA CYS A 285 8.06 -8.76 -15.64
C CYS A 285 9.59 -8.81 -15.67
N PHE A 286 10.21 -7.81 -16.26
CA PHE A 286 11.65 -7.63 -16.16
C PHE A 286 11.96 -6.83 -14.89
N THR A 287 13.02 -7.20 -14.20
CA THR A 287 13.41 -6.62 -12.91
C THR A 287 14.82 -6.03 -12.93
N LYS A 288 15.63 -6.45 -13.91
CA LYS A 288 16.99 -5.96 -14.10
C LYS A 288 17.21 -5.52 -15.53
N TYR A 289 17.91 -4.42 -15.67
CA TYR A 289 18.52 -3.93 -16.89
C TYR A 289 20.03 -4.10 -16.80
N MET A 290 20.67 -4.59 -17.86
CA MET A 290 22.12 -4.66 -17.94
C MET A 290 22.59 -4.26 -19.34
N ALA A 291 23.32 -3.18 -19.44
CA ALA A 291 24.10 -2.87 -20.64
C ALA A 291 25.42 -3.66 -20.61
N VAL A 292 25.85 -4.18 -21.76
CA VAL A 292 27.09 -4.93 -21.90
C VAL A 292 27.85 -4.52 -23.15
N THR A 293 29.19 -4.57 -23.10
CA THR A 293 30.03 -4.42 -24.28
C THR A 293 30.58 -5.76 -24.73
N ARG A 294 30.82 -5.91 -26.04
CA ARG A 294 31.05 -7.20 -26.67
C ARG A 294 32.16 -7.16 -27.71
N SER A 295 32.78 -8.32 -27.98
CA SER A 295 33.83 -8.41 -29.01
C SER A 295 33.27 -8.41 -30.45
N SER A 296 31.99 -8.77 -30.64
CA SER A 296 31.30 -8.80 -31.96
C SER A 296 29.81 -9.00 -31.76
N THR A 297 29.02 -9.00 -32.83
CA THR A 297 27.59 -9.31 -32.85
C THR A 297 27.27 -10.80 -32.65
N SER A 298 28.25 -11.70 -32.69
CA SER A 298 28.04 -13.13 -32.47
C SER A 298 27.51 -13.38 -31.06
N LEU A 299 26.48 -14.22 -30.89
CA LEU A 299 25.96 -14.61 -29.57
C LEU A 299 27.00 -15.32 -28.68
N THR A 300 28.04 -15.89 -29.29
CA THR A 300 29.18 -16.50 -28.58
C THR A 300 30.35 -15.52 -28.36
N ALA A 301 30.13 -14.23 -28.62
CA ALA A 301 31.16 -13.20 -28.38
C ALA A 301 31.56 -13.17 -26.90
N THR A 302 32.76 -12.73 -26.64
CA THR A 302 33.21 -12.41 -25.29
C THR A 302 32.57 -11.09 -24.89
N ILE A 303 32.00 -11.06 -23.70
CA ILE A 303 31.49 -9.84 -23.04
C ILE A 303 32.60 -9.28 -22.15
N PHE A 304 32.68 -7.95 -22.05
CA PHE A 304 33.79 -7.27 -21.40
C PHE A 304 33.37 -6.48 -20.18
N ASP A 305 32.46 -5.55 -20.37
CA ASP A 305 32.04 -4.58 -19.39
C ASP A 305 30.53 -4.61 -19.23
N PHE A 306 30.02 -4.18 -18.06
CA PHE A 306 28.59 -4.12 -17.81
C PHE A 306 28.19 -2.99 -16.86
N ALA A 307 27.03 -2.41 -17.11
CA ALA A 307 26.31 -1.56 -16.19
C ALA A 307 24.97 -2.24 -15.85
N LEU A 308 24.76 -2.58 -14.58
CA LEU A 308 23.61 -3.34 -14.09
C LEU A 308 22.79 -2.51 -13.11
N GLY A 309 21.50 -2.40 -13.34
CA GLY A 309 20.56 -1.68 -12.47
C GLY A 309 19.23 -2.37 -12.28
N ASP A 310 18.49 -1.95 -11.25
CA ASP A 310 17.12 -2.39 -11.00
C ASP A 310 16.18 -1.72 -12.00
N PHE A 311 15.34 -2.51 -12.66
CA PHE A 311 14.40 -2.04 -13.67
C PHE A 311 13.12 -2.88 -13.62
N SER A 312 12.24 -2.57 -12.68
CA SER A 312 11.05 -3.37 -12.43
C SER A 312 9.88 -2.92 -13.30
N LEU A 313 9.49 -3.76 -14.25
CA LEU A 313 8.27 -3.56 -15.06
C LEU A 313 7.02 -4.16 -14.42
N CYS A 314 7.14 -4.78 -13.26
CA CYS A 314 6.01 -5.30 -12.51
C CYS A 314 5.91 -4.58 -11.18
N SER A 315 4.73 -4.14 -10.87
CA SER A 315 4.39 -3.60 -9.56
C SER A 315 2.95 -3.95 -9.20
N ILE A 316 2.67 -3.91 -7.91
CA ILE A 316 1.32 -3.93 -7.38
C ILE A 316 1.17 -2.75 -6.44
N ASP A 317 -0.02 -2.19 -6.40
CA ASP A 317 -0.44 -1.25 -5.37
C ASP A 317 -1.47 -1.90 -4.46
N VAL A 318 -1.46 -1.56 -3.17
CA VAL A 318 -2.46 -2.02 -2.23
C VAL A 318 -3.06 -0.84 -1.50
N THR A 319 -4.38 -0.83 -1.44
CA THR A 319 -5.13 0.13 -0.62
C THR A 319 -6.02 -0.62 0.35
N LYS A 320 -6.20 -0.05 1.54
CA LYS A 320 -7.09 -0.55 2.57
C LYS A 320 -8.07 0.54 2.95
N ALA A 321 -9.35 0.23 2.98
CA ALA A 321 -10.40 1.20 3.28
C ALA A 321 -11.46 0.58 4.20
N CYS A 322 -12.09 1.41 5.03
CA CYS A 322 -13.30 0.99 5.75
C CYS A 322 -14.40 0.69 4.73
N THR A 323 -14.99 -0.50 4.80
CA THR A 323 -16.06 -0.90 3.89
C THR A 323 -17.23 0.09 3.97
N THR A 324 -17.72 0.55 2.83
CA THR A 324 -18.85 1.47 2.72
C THR A 324 -20.15 0.73 2.40
N GLY A 325 -21.29 1.34 2.75
CA GLY A 325 -22.63 0.81 2.43
C GLY A 325 -23.17 -0.24 3.41
N ILE A 326 -22.45 -0.52 4.48
CA ILE A 326 -22.89 -1.29 5.66
C ILE A 326 -22.57 -0.46 6.91
N ASP A 327 -23.28 -0.75 8.02
CA ASP A 327 -22.88 -0.18 9.32
C ASP A 327 -21.50 -0.75 9.67
N ASN A 328 -20.50 0.13 9.73
CA ASN A 328 -19.11 -0.26 9.91
C ASN A 328 -18.26 0.92 10.39
N PRO A 329 -17.53 0.77 11.51
CA PRO A 329 -17.55 -0.38 12.41
C PRO A 329 -18.82 -0.45 13.26
N VAL A 330 -19.11 -1.64 13.85
CA VAL A 330 -20.24 -1.86 14.77
C VAL A 330 -19.81 -2.60 16.02
N ILE A 331 -20.58 -2.50 17.09
CA ILE A 331 -20.36 -3.28 18.31
C ILE A 331 -20.96 -4.68 18.12
N ASN A 332 -20.30 -5.71 18.63
CA ASN A 332 -20.85 -7.07 18.63
C ASN A 332 -22.05 -7.19 19.59
N ALA A 333 -22.79 -8.30 19.49
CA ALA A 333 -24.00 -8.50 20.29
C ALA A 333 -23.74 -8.58 21.80
N ALA A 334 -22.52 -8.91 22.21
CA ALA A 334 -22.12 -8.95 23.64
C ALA A 334 -21.76 -7.56 24.17
N GLY A 335 -21.55 -6.58 23.29
CA GLY A 335 -21.18 -5.21 23.67
C GLY A 335 -19.73 -5.04 24.09
N ASP A 336 -18.89 -6.05 23.91
CA ASP A 336 -17.51 -6.09 24.44
C ASP A 336 -16.43 -6.03 23.34
N LYS A 337 -16.80 -6.06 22.05
CA LYS A 337 -15.86 -5.95 20.95
C LYS A 337 -16.42 -5.12 19.80
N VAL A 338 -15.52 -4.60 18.99
CA VAL A 338 -15.82 -3.91 17.75
C VAL A 338 -15.62 -4.86 16.58
N ILE A 339 -16.61 -4.93 15.72
CA ILE A 339 -16.53 -5.60 14.41
C ILE A 339 -16.19 -4.54 13.37
N THR A 340 -14.98 -4.62 12.83
CA THR A 340 -14.51 -3.72 11.77
C THR A 340 -14.33 -4.50 10.48
N THR A 341 -14.88 -3.97 9.38
CA THR A 341 -14.76 -4.58 8.06
C THR A 341 -13.97 -3.66 7.14
N PHE A 342 -12.96 -4.22 6.48
CA PHE A 342 -12.10 -3.53 5.53
C PHE A 342 -12.27 -4.11 4.13
N ASP A 343 -12.20 -3.25 3.11
CA ASP A 343 -11.95 -3.64 1.73
C ASP A 343 -10.47 -3.40 1.44
N VAL A 344 -9.75 -4.47 1.16
CA VAL A 344 -8.36 -4.48 0.72
C VAL A 344 -8.36 -4.64 -0.78
N THR A 345 -7.90 -3.62 -1.50
CA THR A 345 -7.82 -3.65 -2.96
C THR A 345 -6.37 -3.79 -3.37
N VAL A 346 -6.05 -4.86 -4.09
CA VAL A 346 -4.74 -5.05 -4.71
C VAL A 346 -4.89 -4.79 -6.20
N THR A 347 -4.11 -3.87 -6.72
CA THR A 347 -4.11 -3.47 -8.14
C THR A 347 -2.77 -3.81 -8.76
N ASN A 348 -2.77 -4.44 -9.91
CA ASN A 348 -1.56 -4.59 -10.72
C ASN A 348 -1.40 -3.33 -11.58
N ASP A 349 -0.56 -2.40 -11.14
CA ASP A 349 -0.20 -1.17 -11.85
C ASP A 349 1.08 -1.31 -12.69
N GLY A 350 1.67 -2.51 -12.68
CA GLY A 350 2.82 -2.85 -13.51
C GLY A 350 2.47 -3.09 -14.97
N ALA A 351 3.51 -3.29 -15.78
CA ALA A 351 3.39 -3.51 -17.22
C ALA A 351 2.97 -4.93 -17.60
N GLY A 352 3.33 -5.93 -16.78
CA GLY A 352 3.04 -7.34 -17.03
C GLY A 352 1.99 -7.92 -16.08
N SER A 353 1.45 -9.10 -16.39
CA SER A 353 0.57 -9.83 -15.47
C SER A 353 1.36 -10.35 -14.27
N VAL A 354 0.73 -10.34 -13.10
CA VAL A 354 1.25 -10.95 -11.87
C VAL A 354 0.42 -12.20 -11.49
N SER A 355 1.01 -13.07 -10.70
CA SER A 355 0.41 -14.33 -10.23
C SER A 355 0.59 -14.52 -8.74
N ASN A 356 -0.12 -15.50 -8.15
CA ASN A 356 -0.06 -15.79 -6.73
C ASN A 356 -0.23 -14.52 -5.87
N VAL A 357 -1.25 -13.73 -6.17
CA VAL A 357 -1.55 -12.51 -5.43
C VAL A 357 -2.08 -12.90 -4.06
N THR A 358 -1.35 -12.55 -3.02
CA THR A 358 -1.68 -12.87 -1.63
C THR A 358 -1.82 -11.61 -0.80
N ILE A 359 -2.62 -11.69 0.25
CA ILE A 359 -2.65 -10.71 1.34
C ILE A 359 -2.27 -11.38 2.65
N GLU A 360 -1.63 -10.63 3.53
CA GLU A 360 -1.25 -11.02 4.88
C GLU A 360 -1.59 -9.86 5.82
N GLU A 361 -2.42 -10.12 6.82
CA GLU A 361 -2.78 -9.12 7.82
C GLU A 361 -1.72 -9.10 8.93
N ASP A 362 -1.09 -7.96 9.12
CA ASP A 362 -0.15 -7.72 10.23
C ASP A 362 -0.91 -7.11 11.41
N ILE A 363 -1.47 -7.99 12.22
CA ILE A 363 -2.29 -7.63 13.36
C ILE A 363 -1.90 -8.49 14.58
N THR A 364 -1.84 -7.86 15.74
CA THR A 364 -1.67 -8.56 17.01
C THR A 364 -3.03 -8.73 17.68
N LEU A 365 -3.54 -9.95 17.69
CA LEU A 365 -4.84 -10.28 18.27
C LEU A 365 -4.73 -10.74 19.71
N GLY A 366 -5.65 -10.29 20.56
CA GLY A 366 -5.84 -10.73 21.92
C GLY A 366 -6.61 -12.05 22.03
N THR A 367 -6.78 -12.55 23.25
CA THR A 367 -7.56 -13.79 23.49
C THR A 367 -9.02 -13.58 23.09
N GLY A 368 -9.51 -14.42 22.20
CA GLY A 368 -10.90 -14.39 21.71
C GLY A 368 -11.17 -13.31 20.67
N GLU A 369 -10.15 -12.70 20.12
CA GLU A 369 -10.22 -11.83 18.94
C GLU A 369 -9.96 -12.65 17.67
N SER A 370 -10.46 -12.17 16.54
CA SER A 370 -10.32 -12.89 15.27
C SER A 370 -10.40 -11.94 14.08
N CYS A 371 -9.73 -12.34 12.98
CA CYS A 371 -9.92 -11.75 11.65
C CYS A 371 -10.24 -12.82 10.64
N GLU A 372 -11.17 -12.55 9.74
CA GLU A 372 -11.66 -13.48 8.74
C GLU A 372 -11.69 -12.80 7.36
N LEU A 373 -11.26 -13.52 6.34
CA LEU A 373 -11.53 -13.16 4.95
C LEU A 373 -12.97 -13.64 4.63
N ILE A 374 -13.85 -12.71 4.28
CA ILE A 374 -15.29 -12.99 4.14
C ILE A 374 -15.81 -12.87 2.71
N ALA A 375 -15.08 -12.23 1.79
CA ALA A 375 -15.41 -12.18 0.37
C ALA A 375 -14.18 -11.81 -0.47
N ILE A 376 -14.15 -12.27 -1.72
CA ILE A 376 -13.20 -11.85 -2.76
C ILE A 376 -14.03 -11.39 -3.96
N ASP A 377 -13.87 -10.15 -4.43
CA ASP A 377 -14.67 -9.50 -5.49
C ASP A 377 -16.19 -9.64 -5.27
N GLY A 378 -16.60 -9.64 -4.00
CA GLY A 378 -18.00 -9.83 -3.60
C GLY A 378 -18.48 -11.28 -3.59
N ASP A 379 -17.68 -12.25 -4.02
CA ASP A 379 -17.98 -13.69 -3.91
C ASP A 379 -17.56 -14.21 -2.52
N ALA A 380 -18.48 -14.84 -1.80
CA ALA A 380 -18.28 -15.47 -0.51
C ALA A 380 -18.18 -17.00 -0.58
N THR A 381 -18.04 -17.58 -1.78
CA THR A 381 -17.98 -19.04 -1.95
C THR A 381 -16.72 -19.62 -1.29
N GLY A 382 -16.91 -20.54 -0.36
CA GLY A 382 -15.80 -21.13 0.41
C GLY A 382 -15.27 -20.27 1.55
N LEU A 383 -15.91 -19.13 1.83
CA LEU A 383 -15.58 -18.20 2.90
C LEU A 383 -16.65 -18.26 4.02
N PRO A 384 -16.42 -17.82 5.26
CA PRO A 384 -15.20 -17.15 5.73
C PRO A 384 -14.02 -18.11 5.96
N ILE A 385 -12.81 -17.54 5.91
CA ILE A 385 -11.58 -18.22 6.28
C ILE A 385 -10.88 -17.41 7.37
N ASP A 386 -10.46 -18.08 8.43
CA ASP A 386 -9.68 -17.47 9.51
C ASP A 386 -8.29 -17.09 8.99
N ILE A 387 -7.94 -15.83 9.12
CA ILE A 387 -6.63 -15.26 8.76
C ILE A 387 -5.92 -14.64 9.97
N SER A 388 -6.37 -15.01 11.18
CA SER A 388 -5.87 -14.48 12.45
C SER A 388 -4.43 -14.89 12.76
N ASP A 389 -3.91 -15.89 12.07
CA ASP A 389 -2.55 -16.43 12.25
C ASP A 389 -1.47 -15.62 11.53
N GLY A 390 -1.87 -14.57 10.80
CA GLY A 390 -0.95 -13.77 9.99
C GLY A 390 -0.35 -14.53 8.80
N ALA A 391 -0.99 -15.61 8.35
CA ALA A 391 -0.56 -16.33 7.16
C ALA A 391 -1.00 -15.59 5.88
N ALA A 392 -0.16 -15.67 4.84
CA ALA A 392 -0.51 -15.15 3.54
C ALA A 392 -1.62 -15.97 2.88
N TYR A 393 -2.67 -15.30 2.42
CA TYR A 393 -3.81 -15.91 1.75
C TYR A 393 -3.91 -15.47 0.29
N GLU A 394 -4.05 -16.44 -0.63
CA GLU A 394 -4.20 -16.15 -2.06
C GLU A 394 -5.59 -15.56 -2.37
N VAL A 395 -5.61 -14.35 -2.94
CA VAL A 395 -6.83 -13.63 -3.34
C VAL A 395 -7.02 -13.61 -4.85
N ALA A 396 -5.97 -13.84 -5.63
CA ALA A 396 -6.06 -14.05 -7.06
C ALA A 396 -4.92 -14.94 -7.57
N ALA A 397 -5.25 -15.94 -8.41
CA ALA A 397 -4.25 -16.78 -9.04
C ALA A 397 -3.42 -16.00 -10.07
N THR A 398 -4.06 -15.08 -10.79
CA THR A 398 -3.41 -14.14 -11.73
C THR A 398 -4.15 -12.81 -11.73
N LEU A 399 -3.43 -11.72 -11.94
CA LEU A 399 -3.98 -10.38 -12.10
C LEU A 399 -3.34 -9.71 -13.31
N ALA A 400 -4.14 -9.43 -14.33
CA ALA A 400 -3.67 -8.76 -15.54
C ALA A 400 -3.30 -7.30 -15.25
N LYS A 401 -2.56 -6.67 -16.15
CA LYS A 401 -2.27 -5.23 -16.11
C LYS A 401 -3.57 -4.44 -15.91
N ASP A 402 -3.52 -3.42 -15.05
CA ASP A 402 -4.61 -2.51 -14.69
C ASP A 402 -5.84 -3.20 -14.06
N ALA A 403 -5.75 -4.52 -13.76
CA ALA A 403 -6.80 -5.23 -13.06
C ALA A 403 -6.59 -5.12 -11.53
N SER A 404 -7.71 -5.19 -10.81
CA SER A 404 -7.73 -5.17 -9.34
C SER A 404 -8.52 -6.36 -8.82
N VAL A 405 -8.19 -6.80 -7.61
CA VAL A 405 -8.97 -7.74 -6.79
C VAL A 405 -9.29 -7.08 -5.46
N VAL A 406 -10.52 -7.26 -4.98
CA VAL A 406 -10.96 -6.71 -3.68
C VAL A 406 -11.20 -7.86 -2.71
N ALA A 407 -10.39 -7.92 -1.66
CA ALA A 407 -10.57 -8.83 -0.54
C ALA A 407 -11.28 -8.12 0.61
N ARG A 408 -12.37 -8.69 1.11
CA ARG A 408 -13.09 -8.14 2.26
C ARG A 408 -12.73 -8.89 3.52
N VAL A 409 -12.14 -8.17 4.47
CA VAL A 409 -11.67 -8.69 5.74
C VAL A 409 -12.54 -8.15 6.87
N ARG A 410 -12.99 -9.02 7.78
CA ARG A 410 -13.74 -8.67 8.98
C ARG A 410 -12.96 -9.06 10.21
N CYS A 411 -12.68 -8.12 11.08
CA CYS A 411 -12.02 -8.34 12.37
C CYS A 411 -12.97 -8.04 13.52
N GLU A 412 -12.96 -8.87 14.55
CA GLU A 412 -13.67 -8.67 15.81
C GLU A 412 -12.65 -8.54 16.95
N THR A 413 -12.46 -7.34 17.48
CA THR A 413 -11.38 -6.98 18.42
C THR A 413 -11.86 -6.06 19.52
N ASN A 414 -11.08 -5.95 20.60
CA ASN A 414 -11.30 -4.98 21.68
C ASN A 414 -10.81 -3.57 21.30
N ASP A 415 -10.00 -3.44 20.26
CA ASP A 415 -9.39 -2.19 19.87
C ASP A 415 -10.36 -1.30 19.08
N ASN A 416 -10.41 -0.02 19.47
CA ASN A 416 -11.20 1.01 18.78
C ASN A 416 -10.45 2.36 18.75
N PRO A 417 -9.93 2.80 17.59
CA PRO A 417 -9.93 2.09 16.31
C PRO A 417 -8.94 0.93 16.29
N LEU A 418 -9.26 -0.10 15.50
CA LEU A 418 -8.32 -1.18 15.22
C LEU A 418 -7.16 -0.64 14.37
N ASP A 419 -5.92 -0.80 14.84
CA ASP A 419 -4.71 -0.54 14.07
C ASP A 419 -4.32 -1.81 13.31
N ASN A 420 -4.55 -1.80 12.02
CA ASN A 420 -4.41 -2.98 11.17
C ASN A 420 -3.70 -2.62 9.85
N MET A 421 -2.55 -3.24 9.63
CA MET A 421 -1.78 -3.15 8.40
C MET A 421 -1.95 -4.45 7.59
N VAL A 422 -2.00 -4.32 6.28
CA VAL A 422 -2.01 -5.44 5.36
C VAL A 422 -0.79 -5.37 4.45
N THR A 423 -0.17 -6.51 4.18
CA THR A 423 0.87 -6.67 3.16
C THR A 423 0.29 -7.48 2.01
N ALA A 424 0.35 -6.93 0.80
CA ALA A 424 0.03 -7.67 -0.42
C ALA A 424 1.32 -8.11 -1.11
N ARG A 425 1.31 -9.34 -1.66
CA ARG A 425 2.43 -9.91 -2.41
C ARG A 425 1.95 -10.51 -3.72
N ALA A 426 2.79 -10.44 -4.74
CA ALA A 426 2.54 -11.09 -6.01
C ALA A 426 3.86 -11.56 -6.63
N LYS A 427 3.78 -12.46 -7.60
CA LYS A 427 4.92 -12.95 -8.39
C LYS A 427 4.72 -12.61 -9.85
N SER A 428 5.83 -12.49 -10.60
CA SER A 428 5.76 -12.37 -12.04
C SER A 428 5.15 -13.63 -12.69
N VAL A 429 4.60 -13.47 -13.88
CA VAL A 429 4.12 -14.58 -14.71
C VAL A 429 5.15 -14.83 -15.82
N GLY A 430 5.71 -16.03 -15.87
CA GLY A 430 6.59 -16.44 -16.96
C GLY A 430 5.86 -16.57 -18.29
N SER A 431 6.60 -16.59 -19.39
CA SER A 431 6.08 -16.63 -20.77
C SER A 431 5.16 -17.84 -21.08
N ALA A 432 5.21 -18.89 -20.25
CA ALA A 432 4.35 -20.07 -20.34
C ALA A 432 3.07 -19.98 -19.47
N GLY A 433 2.78 -18.82 -18.86
CA GLY A 433 1.67 -18.66 -17.91
C GLY A 433 1.89 -19.36 -16.59
N THR A 434 3.09 -19.87 -16.32
CA THR A 434 3.48 -20.44 -15.02
C THR A 434 4.07 -19.35 -14.13
N PRO A 435 3.82 -19.38 -12.81
CA PRO A 435 4.45 -18.44 -11.89
C PRO A 435 5.97 -18.51 -12.02
N ASP A 436 6.60 -17.36 -12.17
CA ASP A 436 8.05 -17.28 -12.07
C ASP A 436 8.44 -17.47 -10.60
N LEU A 437 9.42 -18.35 -10.33
CA LEU A 437 9.72 -18.78 -8.97
C LEU A 437 10.53 -17.75 -8.16
N ALA A 438 10.97 -16.66 -8.79
CA ALA A 438 12.02 -15.83 -8.24
C ALA A 438 11.59 -14.56 -7.53
N GLU A 439 10.40 -14.00 -7.77
CA GLU A 439 10.09 -12.65 -7.28
C GLU A 439 8.70 -12.47 -6.69
N SER A 440 8.69 -11.74 -5.58
CA SER A 440 7.50 -11.27 -4.88
C SER A 440 7.55 -9.75 -4.80
N TYR A 441 6.48 -9.09 -5.21
CA TYR A 441 6.29 -7.64 -5.06
C TYR A 441 5.52 -7.43 -3.78
N ASP A 442 6.08 -6.66 -2.85
CA ASP A 442 5.51 -6.43 -1.52
C ASP A 442 5.06 -4.97 -1.39
N MET A 443 3.80 -4.76 -1.07
CA MET A 443 3.23 -3.44 -0.76
C MET A 443 2.41 -3.52 0.51
N THR A 444 2.36 -2.41 1.26
CA THR A 444 1.64 -2.33 2.53
C THR A 444 0.63 -1.19 2.54
N ALA A 445 -0.51 -1.41 3.18
CA ALA A 445 -1.51 -0.38 3.43
C ALA A 445 -2.09 -0.50 4.84
N GLN A 446 -2.41 0.66 5.44
CA GLN A 446 -2.98 0.77 6.78
C GLN A 446 -4.23 1.64 6.74
N GLN A 447 -5.26 1.27 7.51
CA GLN A 447 -6.48 2.05 7.64
C GLN A 447 -7.06 1.93 9.05
N LEU A 448 -7.46 3.07 9.63
CA LEU A 448 -8.18 3.14 10.89
C LEU A 448 -9.66 3.43 10.64
N CYS A 449 -10.54 2.67 11.29
CA CYS A 449 -11.99 2.85 11.22
C CYS A 449 -12.55 3.09 12.64
N PRO A 450 -12.56 4.33 13.13
CA PRO A 450 -12.99 4.62 14.48
C PRO A 450 -14.50 4.51 14.63
N LEU A 451 -14.95 3.93 15.76
CA LEU A 451 -16.34 3.92 16.21
C LEU A 451 -16.50 4.87 17.38
N ALA A 452 -17.43 5.79 17.30
CA ALA A 452 -17.79 6.66 18.43
C ALA A 452 -18.67 5.88 19.42
N VAL A 453 -18.14 5.60 20.60
CA VAL A 453 -18.82 4.85 21.66
C VAL A 453 -18.86 5.71 22.91
N SER A 454 -20.00 5.74 23.59
CA SER A 454 -20.20 6.48 24.84
C SER A 454 -20.97 5.63 25.83
N PRO A 455 -20.36 5.22 26.94
CA PRO A 455 -21.04 4.42 27.95
C PRO A 455 -22.08 5.28 28.68
N MET A 456 -23.24 4.70 28.95
CA MET A 456 -24.30 5.33 29.71
C MET A 456 -24.89 4.34 30.71
N ILE A 457 -25.09 4.80 31.91
CA ILE A 457 -25.73 4.07 33.00
C ILE A 457 -26.91 4.89 33.52
N ASP A 458 -28.01 4.25 33.78
CA ASP A 458 -29.20 4.87 34.40
C ASP A 458 -29.50 4.15 35.70
N VAL A 459 -29.65 4.91 36.78
CA VAL A 459 -30.06 4.36 38.07
C VAL A 459 -31.31 5.09 38.56
N ASN A 460 -32.33 4.30 38.89
CA ASN A 460 -33.57 4.85 39.47
C ASN A 460 -33.83 4.20 40.82
N LYS A 461 -34.31 5.01 41.76
CA LYS A 461 -34.61 4.62 43.10
C LYS A 461 -36.04 5.04 43.48
N THR A 462 -36.77 4.10 44.09
CA THR A 462 -38.14 4.34 44.56
C THR A 462 -38.35 3.88 45.98
N CYS A 463 -39.13 4.59 46.74
CA CYS A 463 -39.57 4.19 48.07
C CYS A 463 -40.81 3.27 47.89
N THR A 464 -40.75 2.05 48.45
CA THR A 464 -41.78 1.05 48.32
C THR A 464 -42.60 0.86 49.57
N ASP A 465 -41.97 0.92 50.76
CA ASP A 465 -42.70 0.79 52.01
C ASP A 465 -42.03 1.60 53.17
N VAL A 466 -42.85 2.03 54.09
CA VAL A 466 -42.39 2.63 55.36
C VAL A 466 -43.19 2.02 56.49
N ARG A 467 -42.55 1.25 57.33
CA ARG A 467 -43.22 0.49 58.43
C ARG A 467 -42.60 0.72 59.80
N LEU A 468 -43.42 0.57 60.85
CA LEU A 468 -42.97 0.59 62.23
C LEU A 468 -42.62 -0.84 62.66
N THR A 469 -41.41 -1.01 63.14
CA THR A 469 -40.90 -2.28 63.68
C THR A 469 -40.40 -2.11 65.12
N THR A 470 -40.15 -3.22 65.80
CA THR A 470 -39.60 -3.22 67.17
C THR A 470 -38.19 -3.83 67.13
N SER A 471 -37.17 -3.01 67.33
CA SER A 471 -35.80 -3.49 67.49
C SER A 471 -35.34 -3.33 68.94
N SER A 472 -34.98 -4.42 69.60
CA SER A 472 -34.53 -4.44 71.01
C SER A 472 -35.50 -3.79 72.01
N GLY A 473 -36.84 -3.88 71.71
CA GLY A 473 -37.87 -3.28 72.57
C GLY A 473 -38.10 -1.78 72.36
N ILE A 474 -37.46 -1.20 71.38
CA ILE A 474 -37.63 0.17 70.93
C ILE A 474 -38.39 0.17 69.62
N LEU A 475 -39.43 1.01 69.50
CA LEU A 475 -40.15 1.24 68.27
C LEU A 475 -39.21 1.99 67.30
N THR A 476 -38.95 1.40 66.17
CA THR A 476 -38.12 1.97 65.09
C THR A 476 -38.90 1.99 63.78
N MET A 477 -38.55 2.93 62.94
CA MET A 477 -39.08 3.00 61.58
C MET A 477 -38.11 2.34 60.65
N GLU A 478 -38.62 1.48 59.76
CA GLU A 478 -37.88 0.87 58.66
C GLU A 478 -38.44 1.43 57.36
N VAL A 479 -37.51 1.74 56.43
CA VAL A 479 -37.82 2.18 55.06
C VAL A 479 -37.33 1.12 54.12
N GLU A 480 -38.16 0.78 53.17
CA GLU A 480 -37.87 -0.14 52.09
C GLU A 480 -37.78 0.63 50.77
N VAL A 481 -36.74 0.39 49.99
CA VAL A 481 -36.50 1.07 48.73
C VAL A 481 -36.06 0.05 47.68
N ASP A 482 -36.60 0.22 46.47
CA ASP A 482 -36.19 -0.50 45.28
C ASP A 482 -35.30 0.35 44.42
N VAL A 483 -34.28 -0.30 43.83
CA VAL A 483 -33.35 0.36 42.93
C VAL A 483 -33.29 -0.46 41.63
N THR A 484 -33.40 0.22 40.54
CA THR A 484 -33.13 -0.33 39.20
C THR A 484 -31.87 0.29 38.67
N LEU A 485 -31.00 -0.52 38.08
CA LEU A 485 -29.78 -0.10 37.43
C LEU A 485 -29.76 -0.66 36.02
N GLN A 486 -29.64 0.20 35.01
CA GLN A 486 -29.70 -0.17 33.60
C GLN A 486 -28.49 0.36 32.83
N ASN A 487 -27.93 -0.49 31.97
CA ASN A 487 -27.04 -0.07 30.92
C ASN A 487 -27.86 0.44 29.72
N THR A 488 -27.80 1.75 29.47
CA THR A 488 -28.53 2.38 28.34
C THR A 488 -27.65 2.63 27.14
N SER A 489 -26.40 2.14 27.16
CA SER A 489 -25.47 2.23 26.02
C SER A 489 -25.45 0.96 25.18
N ASP A 490 -24.82 1.06 24.01
CA ASP A 490 -24.61 -0.07 23.08
C ASP A 490 -23.38 -0.90 23.46
N GLU A 491 -22.49 -0.40 24.33
CA GLU A 491 -21.36 -1.15 24.84
C GLU A 491 -21.63 -1.76 26.22
N LYS A 492 -21.00 -2.89 26.51
CA LYS A 492 -21.02 -3.53 27.82
C LYS A 492 -20.35 -2.63 28.86
N LEU A 493 -20.93 -2.54 30.04
CA LEU A 493 -20.33 -1.90 31.19
C LEU A 493 -19.64 -2.94 32.07
N VAL A 494 -18.41 -2.64 32.50
CA VAL A 494 -17.60 -3.45 33.40
C VAL A 494 -17.19 -2.61 34.62
N ASN A 495 -16.77 -3.28 35.70
CA ASN A 495 -16.45 -2.64 36.98
C ASN A 495 -17.59 -1.74 37.47
N VAL A 496 -18.80 -2.21 37.28
CA VAL A 496 -20.00 -1.49 37.69
C VAL A 496 -20.09 -1.54 39.22
N LEU A 497 -20.16 -0.38 39.80
CA LEU A 497 -20.29 -0.19 41.23
C LEU A 497 -21.61 0.52 41.53
N ILE A 498 -22.30 0.04 42.56
CA ILE A 498 -23.50 0.68 43.08
C ILE A 498 -23.36 0.92 44.59
N SER A 499 -23.72 2.08 45.05
CA SER A 499 -23.59 2.49 46.46
C SER A 499 -24.84 3.23 46.90
N ASN A 500 -25.48 2.72 47.93
CA ASN A 500 -26.62 3.40 48.57
C ASN A 500 -26.19 4.04 49.90
N VAL A 501 -26.59 5.29 50.11
CA VAL A 501 -26.20 6.06 51.29
C VAL A 501 -27.40 6.83 51.88
N VAL A 502 -27.38 7.06 53.18
CA VAL A 502 -28.36 7.91 53.85
C VAL A 502 -28.10 9.38 53.52
N GLY A 503 -29.18 10.11 53.20
CA GLY A 503 -29.11 11.53 52.83
C GLY A 503 -28.96 11.77 51.35
N ASP A 504 -28.96 13.03 50.93
CA ASP A 504 -28.95 13.48 49.55
C ASP A 504 -27.56 13.71 48.95
N THR A 505 -26.53 13.49 49.72
CA THR A 505 -25.15 13.77 49.34
C THR A 505 -24.31 12.50 49.26
N ALA A 506 -23.48 12.45 48.21
CA ALA A 506 -22.49 11.37 48.07
C ALA A 506 -21.56 11.28 49.32
N GLY A 507 -21.28 10.06 49.74
CA GLY A 507 -20.43 9.79 50.90
C GLY A 507 -21.14 9.81 52.25
N GLY A 508 -22.48 9.74 52.30
CA GLY A 508 -23.27 9.47 53.50
C GLY A 508 -22.99 8.09 54.12
N THR A 509 -23.73 7.75 55.16
CA THR A 509 -23.59 6.43 55.80
C THR A 509 -24.07 5.33 54.84
N PRO A 510 -23.22 4.32 54.50
CA PRO A 510 -23.60 3.27 53.58
C PRO A 510 -24.79 2.43 54.04
N ILE A 511 -25.67 2.10 53.15
CA ILE A 511 -26.81 1.20 53.32
C ILE A 511 -26.58 -0.02 52.45
N ALA A 512 -26.82 -1.22 52.98
CA ALA A 512 -26.65 -2.45 52.21
C ALA A 512 -27.71 -2.58 51.13
N LEU A 513 -27.30 -2.94 49.93
CA LEU A 513 -28.16 -3.29 48.79
C LEU A 513 -28.12 -4.82 48.62
N GLN A 514 -29.29 -5.44 48.49
CA GLN A 514 -29.45 -6.84 48.15
C GLN A 514 -29.83 -6.94 46.68
N HIS A 515 -29.04 -7.70 45.89
CA HIS A 515 -29.40 -8.00 44.53
C HIS A 515 -30.60 -8.96 44.50
N VAL A 516 -31.64 -8.60 43.74
CA VAL A 516 -32.90 -9.34 43.68
C VAL A 516 -33.34 -9.55 42.24
N ALA A 517 -34.27 -10.50 42.04
CA ALA A 517 -34.87 -10.70 40.73
C ALA A 517 -35.82 -9.53 40.37
N ALA A 518 -36.34 -9.52 39.13
CA ALA A 518 -37.23 -8.50 38.62
C ALA A 518 -38.57 -8.41 39.38
N ASP A 519 -38.89 -9.37 40.25
CA ASP A 519 -40.04 -9.33 41.18
C ASP A 519 -39.80 -8.42 42.37
N GLY A 520 -38.56 -7.92 42.55
CA GLY A 520 -38.17 -7.05 43.66
C GLY A 520 -37.95 -7.75 45.00
N GLU A 521 -38.23 -9.07 45.08
CA GLU A 521 -38.28 -9.79 46.36
C GLU A 521 -37.33 -11.00 46.41
N THR A 522 -37.15 -11.72 45.27
CA THR A 522 -36.36 -12.95 45.22
C THR A 522 -34.85 -12.68 45.28
N PRO A 523 -34.12 -13.03 46.37
CA PRO A 523 -32.70 -12.75 46.47
C PRO A 523 -31.90 -13.50 45.38
N LEU A 524 -30.95 -12.80 44.75
CA LEU A 524 -29.98 -13.33 43.82
C LEU A 524 -28.56 -13.32 44.42
N PRO A 525 -27.62 -14.08 43.80
CA PRO A 525 -26.20 -13.93 44.15
C PRO A 525 -25.73 -12.49 44.05
N ALA A 526 -24.63 -12.19 44.71
CA ALA A 526 -24.02 -10.86 44.60
C ALA A 526 -23.85 -10.45 43.14
N PHE A 527 -24.17 -9.18 42.84
CA PHE A 527 -23.99 -8.62 41.50
C PHE A 527 -22.51 -8.71 41.09
N ASP A 528 -22.23 -9.19 39.89
CA ASP A 528 -20.87 -9.44 39.43
C ASP A 528 -20.12 -8.19 38.94
N GLY A 529 -20.83 -7.08 38.82
CA GLY A 529 -20.24 -5.82 38.34
C GLY A 529 -20.17 -5.66 36.82
N GLU A 530 -20.96 -6.42 36.09
CA GLU A 530 -21.05 -6.32 34.63
C GLU A 530 -22.52 -6.10 34.20
N LEU A 531 -22.72 -5.29 33.15
CA LEU A 531 -24.02 -5.06 32.53
C LEU A 531 -23.89 -5.13 31.01
N ALA A 532 -24.60 -6.08 30.40
CA ALA A 532 -24.73 -6.13 28.95
C ALA A 532 -25.52 -4.92 28.42
N PRO A 533 -25.41 -4.58 27.12
CA PRO A 533 -26.25 -3.54 26.51
C PRO A 533 -27.72 -3.75 26.76
N GLY A 534 -28.41 -2.74 27.28
CA GLY A 534 -29.84 -2.79 27.59
C GLY A 534 -30.22 -3.59 28.84
N GLU A 535 -29.27 -4.25 29.51
CA GLU A 535 -29.54 -5.04 30.71
C GLU A 535 -29.97 -4.16 31.88
N THR A 536 -30.97 -4.66 32.63
CA THR A 536 -31.46 -4.05 33.87
C THR A 536 -31.32 -5.04 35.02
N VAL A 537 -30.71 -4.60 36.13
CA VAL A 537 -30.62 -5.35 37.38
C VAL A 537 -31.37 -4.61 38.48
N TYR A 538 -31.81 -5.35 39.50
CA TYR A 538 -32.69 -4.89 40.56
C TYR A 538 -32.05 -5.11 41.89
N PHE A 539 -32.25 -4.12 42.78
CA PHE A 539 -31.76 -4.21 44.18
C PHE A 539 -32.87 -3.75 45.11
N GLU A 540 -32.91 -4.36 46.27
CA GLU A 540 -33.76 -3.97 47.41
C GLU A 540 -32.86 -3.52 48.57
N SER A 541 -33.35 -2.62 49.35
CA SER A 541 -32.71 -2.22 50.61
C SER A 541 -33.74 -1.89 51.68
N VAL A 542 -33.53 -2.45 52.86
CA VAL A 542 -34.32 -2.13 54.06
C VAL A 542 -33.39 -1.52 55.10
N TYR A 543 -33.69 -0.37 55.58
CA TYR A 543 -32.84 0.35 56.54
C TYR A 543 -33.61 1.19 57.54
N ILE A 544 -32.95 1.55 58.66
CA ILE A 544 -33.49 2.49 59.64
C ILE A 544 -32.99 3.90 59.31
N PRO A 545 -33.84 4.84 58.92
CA PRO A 545 -33.41 6.17 58.52
C PRO A 545 -32.91 6.97 59.73
N THR A 546 -31.85 7.73 59.53
CA THR A 546 -31.24 8.56 60.60
C THR A 546 -31.37 10.07 60.31
N VAL A 547 -31.74 10.43 59.09
CA VAL A 547 -31.85 11.81 58.64
C VAL A 547 -33.30 12.07 58.17
N VAL A 548 -33.92 13.13 58.69
CA VAL A 548 -35.24 13.57 58.31
C VAL A 548 -35.14 14.90 57.57
N LYS A 549 -35.63 14.93 56.34
CA LYS A 549 -35.75 16.15 55.53
C LYS A 549 -37.13 16.79 55.75
N ASN A 550 -37.19 18.10 55.69
CA ASN A 550 -38.43 18.86 55.87
C ASN A 550 -39.15 18.64 57.20
N GLY A 551 -38.46 18.13 58.24
CA GLY A 551 -39.01 17.86 59.57
C GLY A 551 -39.28 19.12 60.38
N GLY A 552 -40.17 20.01 59.84
CA GLY A 552 -40.68 21.17 60.58
C GLY A 552 -41.61 20.78 61.72
N THR A 553 -42.54 21.65 62.10
CA THR A 553 -43.53 21.41 63.19
C THR A 553 -44.66 20.45 62.76
N ASP A 554 -44.73 20.08 61.47
CA ASP A 554 -45.72 19.15 60.93
C ASP A 554 -45.08 17.84 60.46
N PRO A 555 -45.18 16.74 61.21
CA PRO A 555 -44.59 15.46 60.88
C PRO A 555 -45.22 14.83 59.62
N SER A 556 -46.38 15.29 59.18
CA SER A 556 -47.03 14.80 57.95
C SER A 556 -46.31 15.22 56.66
N THR A 557 -45.45 16.22 56.75
CA THR A 557 -44.62 16.72 55.64
C THR A 557 -43.15 16.26 55.72
N ALA A 558 -42.79 15.53 56.78
CA ALA A 558 -41.43 15.02 56.94
C ALA A 558 -41.19 13.85 56.03
N THR A 559 -40.01 13.83 55.38
CA THR A 559 -39.59 12.76 54.48
C THR A 559 -38.21 12.26 54.90
N PHE A 560 -37.92 10.98 54.57
CA PHE A 560 -36.59 10.45 54.59
C PHE A 560 -36.03 10.50 53.18
N GLU A 561 -34.78 10.89 53.09
CA GLU A 561 -34.10 10.94 51.82
C GLU A 561 -32.87 10.06 51.86
N ASP A 562 -32.67 9.31 50.83
CA ASP A 562 -31.43 8.56 50.61
C ASP A 562 -31.05 8.60 49.14
N ARG A 563 -29.78 8.35 48.87
CA ARG A 563 -29.19 8.48 47.54
C ARG A 563 -28.52 7.17 47.13
N VAL A 564 -28.71 6.80 45.92
CA VAL A 564 -27.95 5.76 45.25
C VAL A 564 -27.06 6.39 44.19
N ASP A 565 -25.79 6.03 44.18
CA ASP A 565 -24.82 6.38 43.14
C ASP A 565 -24.44 5.11 42.37
N ALA A 566 -24.35 5.21 41.05
CA ALA A 566 -23.89 4.16 40.17
C ALA A 566 -22.72 4.66 39.33
N SER A 567 -21.79 3.79 39.06
CA SER A 567 -20.68 4.06 38.13
C SER A 567 -20.26 2.78 37.44
N GLY A 568 -19.72 2.91 36.23
CA GLY A 568 -19.19 1.80 35.43
C GLY A 568 -18.20 2.32 34.39
N VAL A 569 -17.54 1.40 33.71
CA VAL A 569 -16.58 1.71 32.65
C VAL A 569 -17.02 0.96 31.39
N GLY A 570 -17.05 1.66 30.25
CA GLY A 570 -17.31 1.03 28.97
C GLY A 570 -16.20 0.03 28.60
N ALA A 571 -16.60 -1.17 28.18
CA ALA A 571 -15.66 -2.24 27.84
C ALA A 571 -14.79 -1.92 26.61
N ILE A 572 -15.36 -1.14 25.68
CA ILE A 572 -14.70 -0.73 24.42
C ILE A 572 -14.06 0.66 24.58
N SER A 573 -14.83 1.63 25.07
CA SER A 573 -14.37 3.02 25.16
C SER A 573 -13.34 3.26 26.27
N GLY A 574 -13.35 2.43 27.31
CA GLY A 574 -12.62 2.68 28.55
C GLY A 574 -13.09 3.92 29.32
N ALA A 575 -14.16 4.58 28.84
CA ALA A 575 -14.71 5.79 29.45
C ALA A 575 -15.60 5.45 30.65
N SER A 576 -15.71 6.38 31.58
CA SER A 576 -16.56 6.20 32.77
C SER A 576 -17.98 6.70 32.50
N ALA A 577 -18.96 5.92 32.91
CA ALA A 577 -20.35 6.31 33.04
C ALA A 577 -20.72 6.46 34.53
N THR A 578 -21.48 7.47 34.88
CA THR A 578 -21.95 7.69 36.26
C THR A 578 -23.37 8.26 36.25
N ASP A 579 -24.16 7.82 37.21
CA ASP A 579 -25.48 8.38 37.45
C ASP A 579 -25.83 8.29 38.94
N PHE A 580 -26.85 8.99 39.35
CA PHE A 580 -27.36 8.93 40.72
C PHE A 580 -28.87 9.17 40.76
N SER A 581 -29.53 8.60 41.77
CA SER A 581 -30.94 8.83 42.05
C SER A 581 -31.18 9.02 43.53
N THR A 582 -32.19 9.81 43.87
CA THR A 582 -32.63 10.03 45.27
C THR A 582 -34.08 9.63 45.39
N ALA A 583 -34.42 9.01 46.53
CA ALA A 583 -35.83 8.76 46.87
C ALA A 583 -36.19 9.48 48.17
N GLU A 584 -37.41 10.06 48.16
CA GLU A 584 -38.02 10.65 49.34
C GLU A 584 -39.15 9.75 49.85
N CYS A 585 -38.98 9.19 51.03
CA CYS A 585 -39.97 8.34 51.69
C CYS A 585 -40.76 9.16 52.74
N PRO A 586 -42.07 9.29 52.61
CA PRO A 586 -42.85 10.05 53.59
C PRO A 586 -42.84 9.38 54.94
N LEU A 587 -42.67 10.16 56.02
CA LEU A 587 -42.69 9.68 57.41
C LEU A 587 -44.06 9.04 57.76
N CYS A 588 -45.12 9.55 57.23
CA CYS A 588 -46.45 9.02 57.37
C CYS A 588 -47.02 8.75 55.96
N PRO A 589 -47.03 7.50 55.48
CA PRO A 589 -47.64 7.19 54.20
C PRO A 589 -49.12 7.61 54.23
N PRO A 590 -49.67 8.08 53.08
CA PRO A 590 -51.07 8.47 53.01
C PRO A 590 -51.93 7.25 53.38
N HIS A 591 -52.88 7.47 54.28
CA HIS A 591 -53.89 6.46 54.62
C HIS A 591 -54.67 6.14 53.35
N GLU A 592 -54.59 4.93 52.84
CA GLU A 592 -55.55 4.48 51.85
C GLU A 592 -56.91 4.39 52.53
N GLU A 593 -57.91 5.21 52.10
CA GLU A 593 -59.30 5.16 52.49
C GLU A 593 -60.01 3.94 51.91
#